data_322b7af810393960478bb9ca309d135e
#
_entry.id   322b7af810393960478bb9ca309d135e
#
_cell.length_a   1.000
_cell.length_b   1.000
_cell.length_c   1.000
_cell.angle_alpha   90.00
_cell.angle_beta   90.00
_cell.angle_gamma   90.00
#
_symmetry.space_group_name_H-M   'P 1'
#
loop_
_entity.id
_entity.type
_entity.pdbx_description
1 polymer ?
#
loop_
_entity_poly.entity_id
_entity_poly.type
_entity_poly.pdbx_seq_one_letter_code
_entity_poly.pdbx_strand_id
1 'polypeptide(L)'
;MTEELEGDEPGGDTDSDGTANLQEHESPLAEQEKSSGKDAKANAATNLGMAVLKAIAPLDLPTISPALLGIGQTAADIFGALDLPKLTPGIFGAATSSIITLMTAASLARSRPSDFETVEEPPTSYSSRLSSPGDYFADQEAIVESMEDLNQVIRRLTDKAQLVPLVWRGQQNADWALHSSLFRELAALKGVVPPQDNPVGVQPYPSEDDMVAAERAILRVARESWRFSQLTAMETIARLQHQGAPTRLLDVTRNPYIAAWFAVEASDEHDESDARLFALGTAPVPKTPEAESANTAYAALSTALTQSFEPFWHALDTTAKRQQLDWGTGSNRLVWVPPEYDPRIAAQNAAFVLDGVPMFTQRVSRYFKASDGHSWTKADLLASASIYARMYSTTRRPPANGASIAPSFSIRIRSSAKLEIRRMLERWFGYSRASIYPDFGGLSQHIKHAFRDIVAAGP
;
A
#
# COMPACT_ATOMS: atom_id res chain seq x y z
N MET A 1 -50.91 -14.16 35.80
CA MET A 1 -51.86 -13.06 35.57
C MET A 1 -51.58 -12.65 34.14
N THR A 2 -51.98 -13.40 33.17
CA THR A 2 -53.30 -13.58 32.50
C THR A 2 -53.96 -12.25 32.16
N GLU A 3 -53.99 -11.91 30.89
CA GLU A 3 -55.18 -11.76 30.10
C GLU A 3 -54.88 -11.52 28.64
N GLU A 4 -55.42 -12.46 27.85
CA GLU A 4 -55.67 -12.41 26.40
C GLU A 4 -56.85 -11.49 26.10
N LEU A 5 -57.01 -11.16 24.82
CA LEU A 5 -58.28 -11.04 24.02
C LEU A 5 -57.85 -10.62 22.60
N GLU A 6 -57.96 -11.45 21.66
CA GLU A 6 -58.87 -11.97 20.63
C GLU A 6 -59.80 -10.98 19.93
N GLY A 7 -59.86 -11.18 18.58
CA GLY A 7 -61.01 -10.99 17.67
C GLY A 7 -60.91 -9.74 16.77
N ASP A 8 -61.22 -9.69 15.48
CA ASP A 8 -61.98 -10.53 14.59
C ASP A 8 -61.77 -10.02 13.14
N GLU A 9 -61.75 -10.87 12.14
CA GLU A 9 -62.03 -10.58 10.73
C GLU A 9 -63.60 -10.55 10.54
N PRO A 10 -64.20 -10.02 9.43
CA PRO A 10 -64.20 -10.69 8.12
C PRO A 10 -64.36 -9.76 6.89
N GLY A 11 -63.87 -10.06 5.67
CA GLY A 11 -64.63 -10.85 4.70
C GLY A 11 -65.24 -10.05 3.57
N GLY A 12 -65.07 -10.51 2.33
CA GLY A 12 -66.01 -10.25 1.21
C GLY A 12 -65.37 -9.87 -0.12
N ASP A 13 -65.15 -10.84 -0.96
CA ASP A 13 -65.62 -11.13 -2.34
C ASP A 13 -66.05 -9.93 -3.23
N THR A 14 -65.69 -9.88 -4.51
CA THR A 14 -66.16 -10.63 -5.71
C THR A 14 -65.54 -10.08 -7.01
N ASP A 15 -65.19 -11.03 -7.87
CA ASP A 15 -65.26 -11.13 -9.34
C ASP A 15 -65.42 -9.92 -10.27
N SER A 16 -64.59 -9.87 -11.36
CA SER A 16 -65.04 -10.29 -12.72
C SER A 16 -64.00 -10.04 -13.82
N ASP A 17 -63.76 -11.06 -14.52
CA ASP A 17 -63.58 -11.32 -15.96
C ASP A 17 -63.43 -10.14 -16.95
N GLY A 18 -62.47 -10.30 -17.90
CA GLY A 18 -62.38 -9.45 -19.09
C GLY A 18 -61.18 -9.77 -19.99
N THR A 19 -61.31 -10.89 -20.70
CA THR A 19 -60.41 -11.24 -21.84
C THR A 19 -60.56 -10.28 -23.01
N ALA A 20 -59.46 -9.75 -23.53
CA ALA A 20 -59.40 -9.22 -24.89
C ALA A 20 -58.02 -9.49 -25.53
N ASN A 21 -58.10 -10.34 -26.54
CA ASN A 21 -57.09 -10.73 -27.50
C ASN A 21 -56.74 -9.54 -28.43
N LEU A 22 -55.47 -9.19 -28.62
CA LEU A 22 -55.04 -8.40 -29.77
C LEU A 22 -53.69 -8.92 -30.32
N GLN A 23 -53.74 -9.19 -31.58
CA GLN A 23 -52.77 -9.77 -32.48
C GLN A 23 -51.48 -8.97 -32.55
N GLU A 24 -50.36 -9.69 -32.68
CA GLU A 24 -49.04 -9.25 -33.07
C GLU A 24 -49.03 -8.69 -34.50
N HIS A 25 -48.48 -7.49 -34.67
CA HIS A 25 -47.98 -6.97 -35.92
C HIS A 25 -46.49 -6.73 -35.77
N GLU A 26 -45.68 -7.59 -36.32
CA GLU A 26 -44.25 -7.38 -36.49
C GLU A 26 -44.02 -6.28 -37.54
N SER A 27 -43.16 -5.29 -37.20
CA SER A 27 -42.62 -4.27 -38.08
C SER A 27 -41.11 -4.42 -38.23
N PRO A 28 -40.54 -4.26 -39.44
CA PRO A 28 -39.16 -4.59 -39.75
C PRO A 28 -38.22 -3.40 -39.53
N LEU A 29 -37.92 -3.09 -38.24
CA LEU A 29 -36.97 -2.03 -37.87
C LEU A 29 -35.83 -2.54 -36.97
N ALA A 30 -35.70 -3.83 -36.70
CA ALA A 30 -34.76 -4.39 -35.73
C ALA A 30 -33.35 -4.68 -36.28
N GLU A 31 -33.10 -4.60 -37.59
CA GLU A 31 -31.78 -4.90 -38.17
C GLU A 31 -30.85 -3.70 -38.41
N GLN A 32 -31.38 -2.46 -38.41
CA GLN A 32 -30.55 -1.26 -38.60
C GLN A 32 -29.92 -0.73 -37.30
N GLU A 33 -30.42 -1.08 -36.13
CA GLU A 33 -29.84 -0.59 -34.86
C GLU A 33 -28.61 -1.36 -34.38
N LYS A 34 -28.37 -2.57 -34.89
CA LYS A 34 -27.20 -3.39 -34.47
C LYS A 34 -25.88 -3.00 -35.15
N SER A 35 -25.89 -2.34 -36.28
CA SER A 35 -24.66 -1.88 -36.94
C SER A 35 -24.19 -0.51 -36.45
N SER A 36 -25.12 0.39 -36.12
CA SER A 36 -24.84 1.75 -35.59
C SER A 36 -24.21 1.72 -34.18
N GLY A 37 -24.50 0.70 -33.37
CA GLY A 37 -23.98 0.60 -32.00
C GLY A 37 -22.52 0.19 -31.90
N LYS A 38 -21.98 -0.51 -32.91
CA LYS A 38 -20.55 -0.90 -32.92
C LYS A 38 -19.65 0.24 -33.33
N ASP A 39 -20.05 1.02 -34.31
CA ASP A 39 -19.28 2.16 -34.81
C ASP A 39 -19.30 3.34 -33.82
N ALA A 40 -20.40 3.52 -33.09
CA ALA A 40 -20.49 4.53 -32.02
C ALA A 40 -19.60 4.17 -30.81
N LYS A 41 -19.46 2.88 -30.48
CA LYS A 41 -18.54 2.42 -29.40
C LYS A 41 -17.07 2.52 -29.79
N ALA A 42 -16.72 2.22 -31.05
CA ALA A 42 -15.38 2.38 -31.57
C ALA A 42 -14.97 3.87 -31.61
N ASN A 43 -15.86 4.75 -32.04
CA ASN A 43 -15.63 6.19 -32.05
C ASN A 43 -15.55 6.79 -30.64
N ALA A 44 -16.33 6.32 -29.69
CA ALA A 44 -16.26 6.75 -28.29
C ALA A 44 -14.93 6.33 -27.62
N ALA A 45 -14.43 5.11 -27.90
CA ALA A 45 -13.14 4.64 -27.41
C ALA A 45 -11.96 5.43 -28.03
N THR A 46 -12.05 5.77 -29.32
CA THR A 46 -11.03 6.59 -30.00
C THR A 46 -11.03 8.03 -29.49
N ASN A 47 -12.21 8.61 -29.25
CA ASN A 47 -12.34 9.94 -28.68
C ASN A 47 -11.89 10.02 -27.24
N LEU A 48 -12.09 8.97 -26.44
CA LEU A 48 -11.61 8.87 -25.06
C LEU A 48 -10.06 8.75 -25.04
N GLY A 49 -9.48 7.95 -25.95
CA GLY A 49 -8.04 7.87 -26.13
C GLY A 49 -7.39 9.20 -26.52
N MET A 50 -8.04 9.97 -27.38
CA MET A 50 -7.58 11.32 -27.78
C MET A 50 -7.78 12.36 -26.67
N ALA A 51 -8.81 12.22 -25.82
CA ALA A 51 -9.02 13.10 -24.67
C ALA A 51 -7.97 12.83 -23.57
N VAL A 52 -7.59 11.56 -23.36
CA VAL A 52 -6.51 11.17 -22.46
C VAL A 52 -5.16 11.68 -22.95
N LEU A 53 -4.86 11.55 -24.25
CA LEU A 53 -3.66 12.13 -24.86
C LEU A 53 -3.61 13.66 -24.75
N LYS A 54 -4.75 14.35 -24.87
CA LYS A 54 -4.85 15.80 -24.64
C LYS A 54 -4.71 16.22 -23.19
N ALA A 55 -5.14 15.39 -22.24
CA ALA A 55 -4.99 15.63 -20.82
C ALA A 55 -3.55 15.39 -20.32
N ILE A 56 -2.77 14.57 -21.04
CA ILE A 56 -1.37 14.27 -20.77
C ILE A 56 -0.42 15.29 -21.45
N ALA A 57 -0.88 15.99 -22.48
CA ALA A 57 -0.10 16.97 -23.24
C ALA A 57 0.49 18.16 -22.43
N PRO A 58 -0.09 18.60 -21.28
CA PRO A 58 0.53 19.61 -20.44
C PRO A 58 1.60 19.07 -19.48
N LEU A 59 1.72 17.75 -19.34
CA LEU A 59 2.82 17.12 -18.62
C LEU A 59 3.93 16.91 -19.65
N ASP A 60 5.03 17.61 -19.50
CA ASP A 60 6.24 17.54 -20.35
C ASP A 60 6.85 16.13 -20.31
N LEU A 61 6.07 15.13 -20.73
CA LEU A 61 6.49 13.75 -20.90
C LEU A 61 7.21 13.66 -22.24
N PRO A 62 8.39 13.03 -22.30
CA PRO A 62 9.06 12.81 -23.57
C PRO A 62 8.10 12.13 -24.53
N THR A 63 7.93 12.71 -25.71
CA THR A 63 7.06 12.21 -26.77
C THR A 63 7.49 10.78 -27.13
N ILE A 64 6.83 9.81 -26.55
CA ILE A 64 7.00 8.41 -26.91
C ILE A 64 6.34 8.27 -28.29
N SER A 65 7.17 8.13 -29.31
CA SER A 65 6.70 7.95 -30.69
C SER A 65 5.73 6.75 -30.73
N PRO A 66 4.55 6.89 -31.36
CA PRO A 66 3.61 5.78 -31.54
C PRO A 66 4.23 4.55 -32.21
N ALA A 67 5.30 4.75 -33.00
CA ALA A 67 6.06 3.70 -33.69
C ALA A 67 6.90 2.86 -32.67
N LEU A 68 7.27 3.40 -31.51
CA LEU A 68 8.01 2.67 -30.48
C LEU A 68 7.11 1.79 -29.61
N LEU A 69 5.81 2.08 -29.63
CA LEU A 69 4.84 1.39 -28.78
C LEU A 69 4.23 0.16 -29.47
N GLY A 70 4.23 0.05 -30.80
CA GLY A 70 3.53 -1.06 -31.48
C GLY A 70 2.04 -1.17 -31.05
N ILE A 71 1.49 -0.10 -30.43
CA ILE A 71 0.30 -0.15 -29.55
C ILE A 71 -1.00 0.16 -30.31
N GLY A 72 -0.92 0.39 -31.62
CA GLY A 72 -2.14 0.73 -32.37
C GLY A 72 -3.24 -0.36 -32.33
N GLN A 73 -2.86 -1.63 -32.19
CA GLN A 73 -3.79 -2.75 -32.03
C GLN A 73 -3.75 -3.39 -30.64
N THR A 74 -2.62 -3.36 -29.97
CA THR A 74 -2.39 -4.04 -28.66
C THR A 74 -3.11 -3.40 -27.48
N ALA A 75 -3.39 -2.10 -27.48
CA ALA A 75 -4.12 -1.48 -26.36
C ALA A 75 -5.56 -1.99 -26.28
N ALA A 76 -6.23 -2.16 -27.45
CA ALA A 76 -7.58 -2.71 -27.49
C ALA A 76 -7.60 -4.21 -27.10
N ASP A 77 -6.56 -4.95 -27.48
CA ASP A 77 -6.41 -6.38 -27.14
C ASP A 77 -6.04 -6.58 -25.66
N ILE A 78 -5.23 -5.69 -25.09
CA ILE A 78 -4.93 -5.67 -23.65
C ILE A 78 -6.18 -5.34 -22.82
N PHE A 79 -6.99 -4.36 -23.28
CA PHE A 79 -8.28 -4.04 -22.64
C PHE A 79 -9.33 -5.14 -22.80
N GLY A 80 -9.29 -5.89 -23.90
CA GLY A 80 -10.18 -7.04 -24.13
C GLY A 80 -9.80 -8.28 -23.32
N ALA A 81 -8.52 -8.46 -23.04
CA ALA A 81 -8.00 -9.55 -22.21
C ALA A 81 -8.13 -9.27 -20.70
N LEU A 82 -8.25 -8.01 -20.30
CA LEU A 82 -8.61 -7.60 -18.94
C LEU A 82 -10.13 -7.71 -18.83
N ASP A 83 -10.64 -8.85 -18.37
CA ASP A 83 -12.06 -9.03 -18.01
C ASP A 83 -12.35 -8.21 -16.74
N LEU A 84 -12.22 -6.89 -16.89
CA LEU A 84 -12.58 -5.94 -15.84
C LEU A 84 -14.10 -6.00 -15.71
N PRO A 85 -14.64 -6.18 -14.50
CA PRO A 85 -16.09 -6.15 -14.30
C PRO A 85 -16.62 -4.86 -14.93
N LYS A 86 -17.74 -4.97 -15.65
CA LYS A 86 -18.42 -3.86 -16.33
C LYS A 86 -18.71 -2.78 -15.29
N LEU A 87 -17.76 -1.90 -15.08
CA LEU A 87 -17.92 -0.73 -14.25
C LEU A 87 -18.98 0.14 -14.94
N THR A 88 -20.13 0.27 -14.30
CA THR A 88 -21.16 1.20 -14.72
C THR A 88 -20.54 2.57 -14.90
N PRO A 89 -20.77 3.26 -16.03
CA PRO A 89 -20.13 4.52 -16.33
C PRO A 89 -20.70 5.65 -15.47
N GLY A 90 -20.24 5.71 -14.21
CA GLY A 90 -20.32 6.92 -13.41
C GLY A 90 -19.03 7.72 -13.65
N ILE A 91 -19.09 9.01 -13.41
CA ILE A 91 -17.99 9.98 -13.59
C ILE A 91 -16.66 9.51 -12.96
N PHE A 92 -16.72 8.63 -11.96
CA PHE A 92 -15.59 8.03 -11.23
C PHE A 92 -14.92 6.84 -11.94
N GLY A 93 -15.62 6.12 -12.82
CA GLY A 93 -15.05 4.99 -13.55
C GLY A 93 -13.97 5.36 -14.56
N ALA A 94 -14.05 6.55 -15.14
CA ALA A 94 -13.06 7.04 -16.10
C ALA A 94 -11.70 7.34 -15.45
N ALA A 95 -11.70 7.89 -14.23
CA ALA A 95 -10.46 8.20 -13.51
C ALA A 95 -9.72 6.93 -13.09
N THR A 96 -10.43 5.95 -12.55
CA THR A 96 -9.85 4.65 -12.13
C THR A 96 -9.29 3.88 -13.33
N SER A 97 -10.01 3.86 -14.45
CA SER A 97 -9.53 3.23 -15.70
C SER A 97 -8.26 3.90 -16.25
N SER A 98 -8.19 5.22 -16.18
CA SER A 98 -7.01 5.97 -16.65
C SER A 98 -5.78 5.69 -15.78
N ILE A 99 -5.94 5.50 -14.47
CA ILE A 99 -4.85 5.19 -13.55
C ILE A 99 -4.37 3.77 -13.76
N ILE A 100 -5.27 2.81 -13.86
CA ILE A 100 -4.93 1.41 -14.16
C ILE A 100 -4.15 1.36 -15.47
N THR A 101 -4.58 2.10 -16.47
CA THR A 101 -3.89 2.20 -17.76
C THR A 101 -2.47 2.76 -17.62
N LEU A 102 -2.30 3.83 -16.83
CA LEU A 102 -0.99 4.45 -16.62
C LEU A 102 -0.05 3.54 -15.82
N MET A 103 -0.54 2.88 -14.76
CA MET A 103 0.21 1.89 -13.99
C MET A 103 0.61 0.70 -14.86
N THR A 104 -0.31 0.18 -15.65
CA THR A 104 -0.06 -0.94 -16.56
C THR A 104 0.99 -0.56 -17.61
N ALA A 105 0.89 0.61 -18.22
CA ALA A 105 1.87 1.08 -19.20
C ALA A 105 3.26 1.26 -18.57
N ALA A 106 3.33 1.82 -17.36
CA ALA A 106 4.59 2.01 -16.65
C ALA A 106 5.21 0.68 -16.19
N SER A 107 4.40 -0.31 -15.84
CA SER A 107 4.87 -1.65 -15.49
C SER A 107 5.34 -2.44 -16.70
N LEU A 108 4.57 -2.45 -17.79
CA LEU A 108 4.92 -3.13 -19.04
C LEU A 108 6.19 -2.56 -19.69
N ALA A 109 6.41 -1.25 -19.60
CA ALA A 109 7.64 -0.62 -20.12
C ALA A 109 8.90 -1.06 -19.38
N ARG A 110 8.79 -1.59 -18.16
CA ARG A 110 9.90 -1.98 -17.28
C ARG A 110 10.17 -3.47 -17.24
N SER A 111 9.21 -4.30 -17.57
CA SER A 111 9.24 -5.74 -17.32
C SER A 111 9.28 -6.56 -18.60
N ARG A 112 10.01 -7.67 -18.58
CA ARG A 112 9.94 -8.69 -19.62
C ARG A 112 8.79 -9.66 -19.28
N PRO A 113 8.10 -10.25 -20.26
CA PRO A 113 7.05 -11.25 -19.99
C PRO A 113 7.51 -12.37 -19.06
N SER A 114 8.73 -12.87 -19.22
CA SER A 114 9.32 -13.90 -18.35
C SER A 114 9.49 -13.47 -16.88
N ASP A 115 9.53 -12.16 -16.60
CA ASP A 115 9.68 -11.68 -15.23
C ASP A 115 8.42 -11.93 -14.37
N PHE A 116 7.29 -12.20 -15.01
CA PHE A 116 5.99 -12.44 -14.37
C PHE A 116 5.63 -13.92 -14.26
N GLU A 117 6.45 -14.82 -14.80
CA GLU A 117 6.21 -16.25 -14.64
C GLU A 117 6.24 -16.60 -13.15
N THR A 118 5.20 -17.31 -12.71
CA THR A 118 5.17 -17.86 -11.36
C THR A 118 6.18 -18.99 -11.26
N VAL A 119 6.91 -19.02 -10.16
CA VAL A 119 7.83 -20.09 -9.82
C VAL A 119 7.28 -20.89 -8.67
N GLU A 120 7.85 -22.08 -8.45
CA GLU A 120 7.59 -22.83 -7.22
C GLU A 120 7.80 -21.90 -6.01
N GLU A 121 6.79 -21.83 -5.18
CA GLU A 121 6.85 -20.98 -3.98
C GLU A 121 7.89 -21.55 -3.00
N PRO A 122 8.73 -20.68 -2.40
CA PRO A 122 9.62 -21.11 -1.34
C PRO A 122 8.84 -21.73 -0.17
N PRO A 123 9.50 -22.55 0.68
CA PRO A 123 8.86 -23.16 1.83
C PRO A 123 8.08 -22.19 2.70
N THR A 124 6.94 -22.62 3.22
CA THR A 124 6.06 -21.86 4.11
C THR A 124 6.32 -22.14 5.59
N SER A 125 7.41 -22.85 5.90
CA SER A 125 8.00 -23.00 7.24
C SER A 125 9.18 -22.06 7.40
N TYR A 126 9.50 -21.68 8.62
CA TYR A 126 10.66 -20.84 8.90
C TYR A 126 11.97 -21.59 8.60
N SER A 127 12.97 -20.83 8.16
CA SER A 127 14.34 -21.32 8.11
C SER A 127 14.94 -21.34 9.52
N SER A 128 15.98 -22.15 9.72
CA SER A 128 16.69 -22.22 11.00
C SER A 128 17.46 -20.93 11.37
N ARG A 129 17.49 -19.96 10.48
CA ARG A 129 18.19 -18.67 10.68
C ARG A 129 17.28 -17.56 11.21
N LEU A 130 15.98 -17.70 11.10
CA LEU A 130 15.04 -16.70 11.55
C LEU A 130 14.63 -16.99 13.00
N SER A 131 15.26 -16.32 13.95
CA SER A 131 14.90 -16.37 15.37
C SER A 131 13.94 -15.22 15.75
N SER A 132 14.05 -14.09 15.03
CA SER A 132 13.15 -12.95 15.14
C SER A 132 12.92 -12.31 13.77
N PRO A 133 11.86 -11.54 13.56
CA PRO A 133 11.67 -10.76 12.32
C PRO A 133 12.87 -9.84 12.01
N GLY A 134 13.57 -9.40 13.05
CA GLY A 134 14.76 -8.54 12.95
C GLY A 134 15.94 -9.17 12.23
N ASP A 135 16.06 -10.51 12.27
CA ASP A 135 17.17 -11.23 11.62
C ASP A 135 17.17 -11.07 10.09
N TYR A 136 15.97 -11.03 9.50
CA TYR A 136 15.83 -10.77 8.06
C TYR A 136 16.40 -9.41 7.65
N PHE A 137 16.20 -8.38 8.49
CA PHE A 137 16.64 -7.01 8.24
C PHE A 137 18.10 -6.77 8.60
N ALA A 138 18.70 -7.67 9.42
CA ALA A 138 20.09 -7.56 9.83
C ALA A 138 21.07 -7.78 8.67
N ASP A 139 20.60 -8.42 7.58
CA ASP A 139 21.43 -8.59 6.40
C ASP A 139 21.75 -7.23 5.75
N GLN A 140 23.04 -6.87 5.76
CA GLN A 140 23.57 -5.60 5.23
C GLN A 140 23.08 -4.31 5.93
N GLU A 141 22.59 -4.40 7.15
CA GLU A 141 22.18 -3.22 7.93
C GLU A 141 23.39 -2.31 8.24
N ALA A 142 23.13 -1.02 8.39
CA ALA A 142 24.08 -0.08 8.95
C ALA A 142 23.87 0.02 10.47
N ILE A 143 24.97 0.11 11.22
CA ILE A 143 24.93 0.34 12.66
C ILE A 143 25.15 1.83 12.93
N VAL A 144 24.36 2.38 13.85
CA VAL A 144 24.40 3.75 14.33
C VAL A 144 24.61 3.75 15.83
N GLU A 145 25.70 4.32 16.29
CA GLU A 145 26.12 4.42 17.70
C GLU A 145 26.15 5.88 18.19
N SER A 146 25.90 6.84 17.30
CA SER A 146 25.90 8.28 17.58
C SER A 146 25.01 9.05 16.62
N MET A 147 24.71 10.31 16.95
CA MET A 147 24.02 11.24 16.02
C MET A 147 24.84 11.50 14.75
N GLU A 148 26.17 11.51 14.85
CA GLU A 148 27.05 11.69 13.69
C GLU A 148 26.94 10.50 12.73
N ASP A 149 26.93 9.26 13.22
CA ASP A 149 26.71 8.08 12.39
C ASP A 149 25.36 8.13 11.67
N LEU A 150 24.30 8.54 12.39
CA LEU A 150 22.97 8.71 11.82
C LEU A 150 23.01 9.71 10.65
N ASN A 151 23.62 10.88 10.87
CA ASN A 151 23.77 11.91 9.84
C ASN A 151 24.54 11.41 8.62
N GLN A 152 25.63 10.66 8.83
CA GLN A 152 26.44 10.09 7.75
C GLN A 152 25.66 9.05 6.94
N VAL A 153 24.85 8.19 7.60
CA VAL A 153 24.04 7.20 6.91
C VAL A 153 22.92 7.87 6.11
N ILE A 154 22.19 8.83 6.70
CA ILE A 154 21.16 9.59 6.01
C ILE A 154 21.73 10.31 4.79
N ARG A 155 22.86 11.02 4.95
CA ARG A 155 23.54 11.70 3.85
C ARG A 155 23.94 10.74 2.74
N ARG A 156 24.56 9.60 3.08
CA ARG A 156 24.93 8.58 2.09
C ARG A 156 23.74 8.08 1.31
N LEU A 157 22.60 7.84 1.95
CA LEU A 157 21.39 7.38 1.29
C LEU A 157 20.76 8.45 0.42
N THR A 158 20.69 9.69 0.89
CA THR A 158 20.14 10.82 0.12
C THR A 158 21.03 11.17 -1.08
N ASP A 159 22.36 11.17 -0.94
CA ASP A 159 23.27 11.40 -2.06
C ASP A 159 23.22 10.29 -3.11
N LYS A 160 23.06 9.03 -2.68
CA LYS A 160 22.99 7.86 -3.59
C LYS A 160 21.62 7.62 -4.18
N ALA A 161 20.58 7.99 -3.47
CA ALA A 161 19.18 7.82 -3.87
C ALA A 161 18.62 9.07 -4.59
N GLN A 162 19.46 9.98 -5.08
CA GLN A 162 19.02 11.15 -5.87
C GLN A 162 18.05 10.77 -7.00
N LEU A 163 18.08 9.50 -7.43
CA LEU A 163 17.27 8.96 -8.53
C LEU A 163 15.99 8.26 -8.07
N VAL A 164 15.79 8.05 -6.77
CA VAL A 164 14.62 7.33 -6.24
C VAL A 164 14.17 8.00 -4.95
N PRO A 165 12.94 8.52 -4.90
CA PRO A 165 12.39 9.07 -3.66
C PRO A 165 12.40 8.02 -2.55
N LEU A 166 12.85 8.40 -1.36
CA LEU A 166 12.84 7.59 -0.16
C LEU A 166 11.73 8.05 0.78
N VAL A 167 11.06 7.09 1.40
CA VAL A 167 10.23 7.29 2.57
C VAL A 167 10.81 6.53 3.74
N TRP A 168 10.56 6.99 4.96
CA TRP A 168 11.26 6.57 6.15
C TRP A 168 10.29 6.08 7.21
N ARG A 169 10.70 5.06 7.96
CA ARG A 169 9.92 4.55 9.10
C ARG A 169 10.86 4.21 10.25
N GLY A 170 10.56 4.73 11.44
CA GLY A 170 11.24 4.38 12.69
C GLY A 170 10.46 3.35 13.49
N GLN A 171 11.18 2.45 14.13
CA GLN A 171 10.64 1.47 15.07
C GLN A 171 11.51 1.45 16.33
N GLN A 172 10.89 1.47 17.51
CA GLN A 172 11.58 1.54 18.80
C GLN A 172 12.32 0.25 19.16
N ASN A 173 11.91 -0.88 18.56
CA ASN A 173 12.56 -2.17 18.73
C ASN A 173 12.96 -2.73 17.36
N ALA A 174 14.23 -3.08 17.21
CA ALA A 174 14.82 -3.59 15.98
C ALA A 174 14.32 -5.00 15.59
N ASP A 175 13.76 -5.74 16.53
CA ASP A 175 13.25 -7.09 16.29
C ASP A 175 11.80 -7.12 15.79
N TRP A 176 11.14 -5.95 15.74
CA TRP A 176 9.79 -5.86 15.21
C TRP A 176 9.74 -6.06 13.71
N ALA A 177 8.69 -6.74 13.27
CA ALA A 177 8.36 -6.88 11.85
C ALA A 177 7.92 -5.55 11.22
N LEU A 178 8.14 -5.41 9.94
CA LEU A 178 7.61 -4.34 9.09
C LEU A 178 6.21 -4.72 8.60
N HIS A 179 5.28 -4.87 9.53
CA HIS A 179 3.90 -5.27 9.26
C HIS A 179 2.93 -4.09 9.34
N SER A 180 1.94 -4.08 8.44
CA SER A 180 0.74 -3.27 8.64
C SER A 180 -0.09 -3.82 9.81
N SER A 181 -0.90 -2.97 10.44
CA SER A 181 -1.72 -3.39 11.58
C SER A 181 -2.73 -4.48 11.18
N LEU A 182 -3.35 -4.36 10.01
CA LEU A 182 -4.29 -5.37 9.50
C LEU A 182 -3.63 -6.73 9.28
N PHE A 183 -2.41 -6.73 8.74
CA PHE A 183 -1.68 -7.98 8.52
C PHE A 183 -1.36 -8.68 9.85
N ARG A 184 -0.94 -7.93 10.89
CA ARG A 184 -0.69 -8.48 12.23
C ARG A 184 -1.95 -9.09 12.85
N GLU A 185 -3.06 -8.36 12.81
CA GLU A 185 -4.33 -8.85 13.37
C GLU A 185 -4.81 -10.13 12.65
N LEU A 186 -4.73 -10.15 11.32
CA LEU A 186 -5.10 -11.34 10.55
C LEU A 186 -4.14 -12.51 10.81
N ALA A 187 -2.84 -12.27 10.96
CA ALA A 187 -1.87 -13.32 11.30
C ALA A 187 -2.20 -13.93 12.67
N ALA A 188 -2.52 -13.09 13.67
CA ALA A 188 -2.94 -13.56 14.98
C ALA A 188 -4.25 -14.37 14.92
N LEU A 189 -5.25 -13.88 14.18
CA LEU A 189 -6.52 -14.61 13.98
C LEU A 189 -6.36 -15.95 13.27
N LYS A 190 -5.39 -16.07 12.37
CA LYS A 190 -5.06 -17.32 11.67
C LYS A 190 -4.19 -18.27 12.48
N GLY A 191 -3.75 -17.86 13.67
CA GLY A 191 -2.91 -18.68 14.56
C GLY A 191 -1.47 -18.79 14.08
N VAL A 192 -0.95 -17.75 13.40
CA VAL A 192 0.48 -17.68 13.09
C VAL A 192 1.27 -17.64 14.39
N VAL A 193 2.23 -18.54 14.52
CA VAL A 193 3.17 -18.56 15.65
C VAL A 193 4.44 -17.85 15.24
N PRO A 194 4.88 -16.81 15.94
CA PRO A 194 6.05 -16.04 15.56
C PRO A 194 7.35 -16.85 15.70
N PRO A 195 8.41 -16.50 14.93
CA PRO A 195 9.65 -17.31 14.88
C PRO A 195 10.34 -17.46 16.23
N GLN A 196 10.26 -16.48 17.12
CA GLN A 196 10.87 -16.55 18.46
C GLN A 196 10.26 -17.64 19.36
N ASP A 197 9.06 -18.11 19.08
CA ASP A 197 8.40 -19.20 19.79
C ASP A 197 8.77 -20.58 19.22
N ASN A 198 9.73 -20.61 18.28
CA ASN A 198 10.30 -21.78 17.66
C ASN A 198 9.26 -22.79 17.09
N PRO A 199 8.31 -22.34 16.27
CA PRO A 199 7.25 -23.20 15.76
C PRO A 199 7.78 -24.18 14.72
N VAL A 200 7.15 -25.37 14.67
CA VAL A 200 7.43 -26.38 13.65
C VAL A 200 6.32 -26.36 12.61
N GLY A 201 6.71 -26.49 11.33
CA GLY A 201 5.78 -26.64 10.22
C GLY A 201 5.34 -25.36 9.55
N VAL A 202 4.30 -25.48 8.74
CA VAL A 202 3.77 -24.39 7.90
C VAL A 202 3.10 -23.31 8.75
N GLN A 203 3.38 -22.05 8.46
CA GLN A 203 2.77 -20.90 9.11
C GLN A 203 1.68 -20.29 8.22
N PRO A 204 0.45 -20.14 8.71
CA PRO A 204 -0.71 -19.73 7.93
C PRO A 204 -0.81 -18.19 7.81
N TYR A 205 0.24 -17.54 7.27
CA TYR A 205 0.23 -16.10 7.06
C TYR A 205 -0.93 -15.65 6.18
N PRO A 206 -1.46 -14.41 6.40
CA PRO A 206 -2.51 -13.85 5.57
C PRO A 206 -2.13 -13.78 4.09
N SER A 207 -3.04 -14.15 3.24
CA SER A 207 -2.97 -13.94 1.79
C SER A 207 -3.48 -12.55 1.40
N GLU A 208 -3.33 -12.18 0.12
CA GLU A 208 -3.95 -10.96 -0.40
C GLU A 208 -5.47 -11.00 -0.32
N ASP A 209 -6.07 -12.16 -0.57
CA ASP A 209 -7.52 -12.34 -0.49
C ASP A 209 -8.03 -12.16 0.94
N ASP A 210 -7.29 -12.62 1.95
CA ASP A 210 -7.61 -12.37 3.37
C ASP A 210 -7.61 -10.87 3.68
N MET A 211 -6.59 -10.15 3.19
CA MET A 211 -6.46 -8.70 3.37
C MET A 211 -7.65 -7.96 2.73
N VAL A 212 -7.96 -8.28 1.47
CA VAL A 212 -9.05 -7.66 0.72
C VAL A 212 -10.41 -7.97 1.36
N ALA A 213 -10.63 -9.20 1.81
CA ALA A 213 -11.87 -9.59 2.49
C ALA A 213 -12.08 -8.78 3.78
N ALA A 214 -11.04 -8.62 4.59
CA ALA A 214 -11.09 -7.83 5.82
C ALA A 214 -11.32 -6.33 5.52
N GLU A 215 -10.63 -5.76 4.53
CA GLU A 215 -10.82 -4.36 4.12
C GLU A 215 -12.26 -4.09 3.63
N ARG A 216 -12.84 -4.99 2.82
CA ARG A 216 -14.23 -4.90 2.40
C ARG A 216 -15.20 -4.91 3.59
N ALA A 217 -14.94 -5.78 4.57
CA ALA A 217 -15.76 -5.84 5.78
C ALA A 217 -15.65 -4.54 6.60
N ILE A 218 -14.44 -4.01 6.80
CA ILE A 218 -14.21 -2.75 7.51
C ILE A 218 -14.91 -1.58 6.80
N LEU A 219 -14.73 -1.43 5.49
CA LEU A 219 -15.36 -0.36 4.72
C LEU A 219 -16.89 -0.46 4.72
N ARG A 220 -17.42 -1.69 4.66
CA ARG A 220 -18.87 -1.92 4.79
C ARG A 220 -19.39 -1.47 6.14
N VAL A 221 -18.75 -1.86 7.24
CA VAL A 221 -19.14 -1.45 8.59
C VAL A 221 -19.10 0.08 8.72
N ALA A 222 -18.02 0.72 8.25
CA ALA A 222 -17.90 2.17 8.30
C ALA A 222 -19.06 2.89 7.57
N ARG A 223 -19.50 2.37 6.42
CA ARG A 223 -20.53 3.00 5.59
C ARG A 223 -21.94 2.68 6.06
N GLU A 224 -22.24 1.41 6.32
CA GLU A 224 -23.60 0.94 6.61
C GLU A 224 -23.98 1.18 8.07
N SER A 225 -23.09 0.81 9.01
CA SER A 225 -23.37 0.88 10.45
C SER A 225 -23.05 2.27 11.02
N TRP A 226 -21.93 2.88 10.57
CA TRP A 226 -21.46 4.18 11.09
C TRP A 226 -21.77 5.37 10.18
N ARG A 227 -22.36 5.11 9.00
CA ARG A 227 -22.81 6.13 8.03
C ARG A 227 -21.75 7.07 7.49
N PHE A 228 -20.48 6.67 7.48
CA PHE A 228 -19.39 7.39 6.80
C PHE A 228 -19.42 7.18 5.28
N SER A 229 -20.60 7.28 4.65
CA SER A 229 -20.80 7.01 3.22
C SER A 229 -20.27 8.11 2.30
N GLN A 230 -19.97 9.30 2.84
CA GLN A 230 -19.46 10.43 2.06
C GLN A 230 -17.95 10.41 1.87
N LEU A 231 -17.24 9.61 2.68
CA LEU A 231 -15.79 9.52 2.58
C LEU A 231 -15.37 8.54 1.50
N THR A 232 -14.31 8.87 0.78
CA THR A 232 -13.66 7.93 -0.13
C THR A 232 -13.06 6.77 0.65
N ALA A 233 -12.71 5.68 -0.04
CA ALA A 233 -12.09 4.52 0.60
C ALA A 233 -10.78 4.90 1.32
N MET A 234 -9.92 5.65 0.63
CA MET A 234 -8.62 6.05 1.18
C MET A 234 -8.75 6.97 2.39
N GLU A 235 -9.66 7.96 2.34
CA GLU A 235 -9.93 8.82 3.49
C GLU A 235 -10.49 8.04 4.67
N THR A 236 -11.39 7.08 4.42
CA THR A 236 -11.92 6.21 5.47
C THR A 236 -10.81 5.39 6.12
N ILE A 237 -9.99 4.72 5.32
CA ILE A 237 -8.89 3.87 5.79
C ILE A 237 -7.85 4.71 6.56
N ALA A 238 -7.49 5.91 6.05
CA ALA A 238 -6.51 6.76 6.73
C ALA A 238 -7.02 7.33 8.06
N ARG A 239 -8.29 7.70 8.14
CA ARG A 239 -8.91 8.15 9.40
C ARG A 239 -8.99 7.00 10.41
N LEU A 240 -9.31 5.79 9.96
CA LEU A 240 -9.27 4.58 10.78
C LEU A 240 -7.86 4.29 11.29
N GLN A 241 -6.83 4.35 10.42
CA GLN A 241 -5.43 4.20 10.79
C GLN A 241 -5.04 5.21 11.89
N HIS A 242 -5.40 6.47 11.70
CA HIS A 242 -5.12 7.53 12.68
C HIS A 242 -5.73 7.26 14.06
N GLN A 243 -6.89 6.60 14.10
CA GLN A 243 -7.55 6.20 15.35
C GLN A 243 -7.10 4.83 15.87
N GLY A 244 -6.09 4.22 15.25
CA GLY A 244 -5.52 2.94 15.68
C GLY A 244 -6.30 1.69 15.23
N ALA A 245 -7.26 1.83 14.32
CA ALA A 245 -7.94 0.68 13.73
C ALA A 245 -7.01 -0.07 12.76
N PRO A 246 -7.20 -1.40 12.60
CA PRO A 246 -6.38 -2.20 11.70
C PRO A 246 -6.55 -1.78 10.23
N THR A 247 -5.46 -1.46 9.55
CA THR A 247 -5.45 -1.15 8.11
C THR A 247 -4.22 -1.73 7.43
N ARG A 248 -4.24 -1.78 6.09
CA ARG A 248 -3.10 -2.16 5.24
C ARG A 248 -1.98 -1.12 5.25
N LEU A 249 -2.27 0.12 5.62
CA LEU A 249 -1.33 1.21 5.52
C LEU A 249 -0.10 0.99 6.43
N LEU A 250 1.08 1.27 5.90
CA LEU A 250 2.29 1.41 6.70
C LEU A 250 2.60 2.89 6.83
N ASP A 251 2.58 3.40 8.07
CA ASP A 251 2.98 4.77 8.35
C ASP A 251 4.44 4.98 8.00
N VAL A 252 4.69 6.00 7.20
CA VAL A 252 6.03 6.47 6.85
C VAL A 252 6.04 7.99 6.87
N THR A 253 7.22 8.55 6.93
CA THR A 253 7.42 9.98 6.77
C THR A 253 8.38 10.25 5.63
N ARG A 254 8.28 11.42 5.02
CA ARG A 254 9.24 11.90 4.02
C ARG A 254 10.48 12.54 4.65
N ASN A 255 10.49 12.68 5.98
CA ASN A 255 11.61 13.28 6.72
C ASN A 255 12.35 12.20 7.53
N PRO A 256 13.63 11.91 7.23
CA PRO A 256 14.41 10.90 7.94
C PRO A 256 14.58 11.18 9.43
N TYR A 257 14.64 12.45 9.83
CA TYR A 257 14.81 12.80 11.25
C TYR A 257 13.52 12.65 12.06
N ILE A 258 12.35 12.81 11.45
CA ILE A 258 11.09 12.47 12.08
C ILE A 258 10.99 10.95 12.27
N ALA A 259 11.39 10.16 11.27
CA ALA A 259 11.45 8.71 11.43
C ALA A 259 12.47 8.29 12.51
N ALA A 260 13.62 8.94 12.56
CA ALA A 260 14.61 8.71 13.62
C ALA A 260 14.03 9.06 15.00
N TRP A 261 13.26 10.15 15.12
CA TRP A 261 12.60 10.50 16.37
C TRP A 261 11.62 9.40 16.83
N PHE A 262 10.80 8.84 15.93
CA PHE A 262 9.94 7.69 16.24
C PHE A 262 10.73 6.47 16.70
N ALA A 263 11.92 6.24 16.15
CA ALA A 263 12.77 5.13 16.55
C ALA A 263 13.36 5.30 17.96
N VAL A 264 13.61 6.54 18.39
CA VAL A 264 14.25 6.85 19.66
C VAL A 264 13.32 7.55 20.67
N GLU A 265 12.03 7.68 20.37
CA GLU A 265 11.04 8.24 21.31
C GLU A 265 11.11 7.51 22.65
N ALA A 266 11.01 8.26 23.75
CA ALA A 266 11.13 7.72 25.10
C ALA A 266 10.06 6.67 25.38
N SER A 267 10.48 5.51 25.86
CA SER A 267 9.63 4.38 26.18
C SER A 267 10.25 3.54 27.30
N ASP A 268 9.51 3.35 28.38
CA ASP A 268 9.96 2.51 29.50
C ASP A 268 10.21 1.05 29.09
N GLU A 269 9.50 0.59 28.03
CA GLU A 269 9.60 -0.79 27.54
C GLU A 269 10.75 -1.00 26.55
N HIS A 270 11.14 0.05 25.79
CA HIS A 270 11.99 -0.13 24.62
C HIS A 270 13.27 0.69 24.64
N ASP A 271 13.51 1.52 25.65
CA ASP A 271 14.75 2.32 25.72
C ASP A 271 16.00 1.47 25.77
N GLU A 272 15.94 0.28 26.39
CA GLU A 272 17.04 -0.68 26.46
C GLU A 272 17.19 -1.57 25.22
N SER A 273 16.23 -1.54 24.28
CA SER A 273 16.28 -2.30 23.03
C SER A 273 16.89 -1.46 21.90
N ASP A 274 17.65 -2.08 21.01
CA ASP A 274 18.05 -1.43 19.75
C ASP A 274 16.82 -1.00 18.97
N ALA A 275 16.90 0.15 18.32
CA ALA A 275 15.86 0.63 17.42
C ALA A 275 16.21 0.36 15.96
N ARG A 276 15.21 0.50 15.07
CA ARG A 276 15.42 0.35 13.64
C ARG A 276 14.83 1.51 12.86
N LEU A 277 15.61 2.00 11.90
CA LEU A 277 15.16 2.98 10.92
C LEU A 277 15.19 2.32 9.54
N PHE A 278 14.07 2.35 8.84
CA PHE A 278 13.96 1.92 7.45
C PHE A 278 14.00 3.12 6.51
N ALA A 279 14.73 2.98 5.41
CA ALA A 279 14.61 3.84 4.24
C ALA A 279 14.09 2.98 3.07
N LEU A 280 12.92 3.33 2.55
CA LEU A 280 12.19 2.55 1.54
C LEU A 280 12.13 3.35 0.24
N GLY A 281 12.78 2.85 -0.81
CA GLY A 281 12.65 3.40 -2.15
C GLY A 281 11.26 3.12 -2.72
N THR A 282 10.74 4.05 -3.49
CA THR A 282 9.39 3.93 -4.09
C THR A 282 9.39 3.20 -5.42
N ALA A 283 10.55 3.15 -6.09
CA ALA A 283 10.73 2.52 -7.40
C ALA A 283 12.13 1.90 -7.51
N PRO A 284 12.40 1.04 -8.51
CA PRO A 284 13.74 0.59 -8.83
C PRO A 284 14.67 1.74 -9.22
N VAL A 285 15.95 1.60 -8.96
CA VAL A 285 16.95 2.58 -9.40
C VAL A 285 16.95 2.65 -10.94
N PRO A 286 16.71 3.80 -11.55
CA PRO A 286 16.63 3.94 -12.99
C PRO A 286 18.00 3.69 -13.65
N LYS A 287 17.98 3.20 -14.89
CA LYS A 287 19.20 2.97 -15.68
C LYS A 287 19.75 4.24 -16.29
N THR A 288 18.87 5.13 -16.69
CA THR A 288 19.17 6.37 -17.38
C THR A 288 18.45 7.55 -16.75
N PRO A 289 18.94 8.78 -16.96
CA PRO A 289 18.26 9.98 -16.47
C PRO A 289 16.84 10.16 -17.04
N GLU A 290 16.56 9.69 -18.25
CA GLU A 290 15.24 9.79 -18.86
C GLU A 290 14.21 8.93 -18.14
N ALA A 291 14.64 7.80 -17.56
CA ALA A 291 13.79 6.95 -16.75
C ALA A 291 13.44 7.57 -15.38
N GLU A 292 14.19 8.61 -14.99
CA GLU A 292 13.98 9.35 -13.74
C GLU A 292 12.67 10.16 -13.77
N SER A 293 12.34 10.75 -14.93
CA SER A 293 11.10 11.52 -15.09
C SER A 293 9.84 10.66 -14.98
N ALA A 294 9.94 9.34 -15.23
CA ALA A 294 8.82 8.42 -15.03
C ALA A 294 8.45 8.22 -13.57
N ASN A 295 9.35 8.49 -12.61
CA ASN A 295 9.07 8.40 -11.19
C ASN A 295 8.15 9.51 -10.67
N THR A 296 8.04 10.63 -11.39
CA THR A 296 7.10 11.71 -11.06
C THR A 296 5.63 11.31 -11.30
N ALA A 297 5.38 10.26 -12.06
CA ALA A 297 4.04 9.72 -12.29
C ALA A 297 3.33 9.23 -11.00
N TYR A 298 4.10 8.93 -9.94
CA TYR A 298 3.52 8.54 -8.65
C TYR A 298 2.73 9.66 -7.95
N ALA A 299 3.10 10.91 -8.14
CA ALA A 299 2.34 12.03 -7.60
C ALA A 299 0.92 12.13 -8.22
N ALA A 300 0.78 11.80 -9.50
CA ALA A 300 -0.50 11.78 -10.19
C ALA A 300 -1.41 10.62 -9.73
N LEU A 301 -0.82 9.49 -9.33
CA LEU A 301 -1.56 8.35 -8.80
C LEU A 301 -2.22 8.65 -7.46
N SER A 302 -1.57 9.43 -6.60
CA SER A 302 -2.10 9.77 -5.28
C SER A 302 -3.45 10.51 -5.35
N THR A 303 -3.61 11.43 -6.28
CA THR A 303 -4.84 12.23 -6.42
C THR A 303 -6.04 11.39 -6.85
N ALA A 304 -5.84 10.43 -7.75
CA ALA A 304 -6.94 9.63 -8.25
C ALA A 304 -7.33 8.49 -7.29
N LEU A 305 -6.40 7.99 -6.47
CA LEU A 305 -6.72 7.03 -5.40
C LEU A 305 -7.65 7.65 -4.34
N THR A 306 -7.55 8.96 -4.09
CA THR A 306 -8.39 9.65 -3.10
C THR A 306 -9.85 9.82 -3.53
N GLN A 307 -10.16 9.68 -4.81
CA GLN A 307 -11.51 9.92 -5.35
C GLN A 307 -12.38 8.66 -5.46
N SER A 308 -11.82 7.46 -5.25
CA SER A 308 -12.56 6.20 -5.36
C SER A 308 -13.22 5.81 -4.04
N PHE A 309 -14.47 5.30 -4.13
CA PHE A 309 -15.16 4.69 -3.00
C PHE A 309 -14.72 3.25 -2.74
N GLU A 310 -14.08 2.60 -3.72
CA GLU A 310 -13.45 1.30 -3.55
C GLU A 310 -11.96 1.39 -3.89
N PRO A 311 -11.10 0.76 -3.08
CA PRO A 311 -9.67 0.68 -3.40
C PRO A 311 -9.48 -0.08 -4.71
N PHE A 312 -8.60 0.42 -5.62
CA PHE A 312 -8.36 -0.21 -6.92
C PHE A 312 -7.85 -1.66 -6.78
N TRP A 313 -7.10 -1.94 -5.73
CA TRP A 313 -6.54 -3.28 -5.49
C TRP A 313 -7.58 -4.33 -5.14
N HIS A 314 -8.80 -3.94 -4.76
CA HIS A 314 -9.89 -4.89 -4.58
C HIS A 314 -10.34 -5.57 -5.88
N ALA A 315 -9.99 -5.00 -7.04
CA ALA A 315 -10.23 -5.59 -8.35
C ALA A 315 -9.09 -6.52 -8.83
N LEU A 316 -7.99 -6.60 -8.06
CA LEU A 316 -6.81 -7.43 -8.41
C LEU A 316 -6.96 -8.85 -7.87
N ASP A 317 -7.99 -9.54 -8.31
CA ASP A 317 -8.42 -10.86 -7.85
C ASP A 317 -7.61 -12.03 -8.43
N THR A 318 -6.69 -11.77 -9.35
CA THR A 318 -5.84 -12.80 -9.96
C THR A 318 -4.36 -12.41 -9.88
N THR A 319 -3.50 -13.44 -9.85
CA THR A 319 -2.05 -13.28 -9.92
C THR A 319 -1.62 -12.43 -11.11
N ALA A 320 -2.22 -12.64 -12.29
CA ALA A 320 -1.92 -11.88 -13.50
C ALA A 320 -2.23 -10.38 -13.34
N LYS A 321 -3.40 -10.01 -12.80
CA LYS A 321 -3.77 -8.62 -12.55
C LYS A 321 -2.82 -7.96 -11.53
N ARG A 322 -2.46 -8.68 -10.46
CA ARG A 322 -1.49 -8.19 -9.47
C ARG A 322 -0.11 -7.93 -10.10
N GLN A 323 0.37 -8.87 -10.91
CA GLN A 323 1.65 -8.73 -11.63
C GLN A 323 1.65 -7.55 -12.59
N GLN A 324 0.56 -7.34 -13.34
CA GLN A 324 0.43 -6.24 -14.29
C GLN A 324 0.53 -4.86 -13.61
N LEU A 325 0.07 -4.74 -12.37
CA LEU A 325 0.07 -3.49 -11.61
C LEU A 325 1.21 -3.41 -10.58
N ASP A 326 2.17 -4.32 -10.63
CA ASP A 326 3.26 -4.43 -9.66
C ASP A 326 2.78 -4.58 -8.19
N TRP A 327 1.57 -5.06 -7.96
CA TRP A 327 0.99 -5.20 -6.64
C TRP A 327 1.50 -6.45 -5.92
N GLY A 328 2.34 -6.24 -4.89
CA GLY A 328 3.01 -7.32 -4.17
C GLY A 328 4.21 -7.92 -4.89
N THR A 329 4.70 -7.28 -5.96
CA THR A 329 5.87 -7.76 -6.73
C THR A 329 7.21 -7.20 -6.24
N GLY A 330 7.18 -6.20 -5.37
CA GLY A 330 8.36 -5.49 -4.89
C GLY A 330 9.02 -4.55 -5.90
N SER A 331 8.47 -4.41 -7.12
CA SER A 331 9.04 -3.54 -8.14
C SER A 331 8.83 -2.08 -7.82
N ASN A 332 7.62 -1.75 -7.45
CA ASN A 332 7.25 -0.39 -7.08
C ASN A 332 6.52 -0.43 -5.74
N ARG A 333 6.66 0.63 -4.96
CA ARG A 333 5.84 0.88 -3.77
C ARG A 333 4.99 2.10 -4.00
N LEU A 334 3.71 1.95 -3.88
CA LEU A 334 2.79 3.07 -3.94
C LEU A 334 2.90 3.83 -2.62
N VAL A 335 3.19 5.11 -2.71
CA VAL A 335 3.22 6.02 -1.57
C VAL A 335 2.09 7.02 -1.74
N TRP A 336 1.22 7.08 -0.77
CA TRP A 336 0.13 8.04 -0.72
C TRP A 336 0.41 9.10 0.35
N VAL A 337 0.35 10.36 -0.05
CA VAL A 337 0.40 11.51 0.85
C VAL A 337 -1.04 11.95 1.08
N PRO A 338 -1.59 11.77 2.28
CA PRO A 338 -2.98 12.15 2.54
C PRO A 338 -3.13 13.68 2.55
N PRO A 339 -4.33 14.21 2.25
CA PRO A 339 -4.65 15.60 2.52
C PRO A 339 -4.48 15.95 4.00
N GLU A 340 -4.13 17.19 4.31
CA GLU A 340 -3.91 17.67 5.68
C GLU A 340 -5.23 17.88 6.44
N TYR A 341 -6.02 16.83 6.62
CA TYR A 341 -7.26 16.86 7.40
C TYR A 341 -7.02 16.75 8.91
N ASP A 342 -5.78 16.50 9.33
CA ASP A 342 -5.38 16.38 10.72
C ASP A 342 -4.00 17.04 10.93
N PRO A 343 -3.79 17.83 11.99
CA PRO A 343 -2.51 18.51 12.27
C PRO A 343 -1.31 17.55 12.35
N ARG A 344 -1.54 16.30 12.77
CA ARG A 344 -0.49 15.27 12.86
C ARG A 344 0.10 14.93 11.50
N ILE A 345 -0.70 14.95 10.43
CA ILE A 345 -0.24 14.65 9.07
C ILE A 345 0.86 15.64 8.65
N ALA A 346 0.61 16.94 8.87
CA ALA A 346 1.57 17.98 8.57
C ALA A 346 2.81 17.89 9.51
N ALA A 347 2.58 17.77 10.82
CA ALA A 347 3.62 17.71 11.83
C ALA A 347 4.61 16.55 11.60
N GLN A 348 4.09 15.41 11.18
CA GLN A 348 4.88 14.20 10.92
C GLN A 348 5.41 14.12 9.48
N ASN A 349 5.10 15.09 8.61
CA ASN A 349 5.35 14.96 7.16
C ASN A 349 4.92 13.60 6.63
N ALA A 350 3.70 13.19 7.03
CA ALA A 350 3.21 11.83 6.95
C ALA A 350 2.93 11.40 5.51
N ALA A 351 3.17 10.14 5.26
CA ALA A 351 2.74 9.43 4.08
C ALA A 351 2.44 7.97 4.47
N PHE A 352 1.81 7.24 3.57
CA PHE A 352 1.51 5.83 3.76
C PHE A 352 2.08 5.01 2.60
N VAL A 353 2.74 3.91 2.91
CA VAL A 353 3.07 2.88 1.93
C VAL A 353 1.89 1.95 1.78
N LEU A 354 1.54 1.70 0.53
CA LEU A 354 0.52 0.75 0.08
C LEU A 354 1.18 -0.29 -0.80
N ASP A 355 0.99 -1.57 -0.49
CA ASP A 355 1.46 -2.65 -1.34
C ASP A 355 0.62 -3.91 -1.08
N GLY A 356 0.66 -4.86 -2.03
CA GLY A 356 0.08 -6.18 -1.86
C GLY A 356 0.95 -7.09 -1.00
N VAL A 357 0.33 -8.14 -0.46
CA VAL A 357 1.09 -9.24 0.16
C VAL A 357 2.11 -9.77 -0.85
N PRO A 358 3.38 -9.97 -0.46
CA PRO A 358 4.44 -10.38 -1.36
C PRO A 358 4.10 -11.58 -2.24
N MET A 359 4.36 -11.43 -3.55
CA MET A 359 4.19 -12.48 -4.55
C MET A 359 5.53 -13.08 -4.94
N PHE A 360 5.54 -14.39 -5.22
CA PHE A 360 6.74 -15.10 -5.68
C PHE A 360 6.69 -15.28 -7.19
N THR A 361 7.57 -14.58 -7.90
CA THR A 361 7.71 -14.65 -9.36
C THR A 361 9.14 -14.94 -9.74
N GLN A 362 9.39 -15.29 -10.99
CA GLN A 362 10.75 -15.50 -11.54
C GLN A 362 11.68 -14.31 -11.29
N ARG A 363 11.10 -13.10 -11.31
CA ARG A 363 11.80 -11.85 -11.06
C ARG A 363 12.33 -11.74 -9.64
N VAL A 364 11.52 -12.11 -8.65
CA VAL A 364 11.84 -11.92 -7.22
C VAL A 364 12.49 -13.13 -6.57
N SER A 365 12.24 -14.35 -7.05
CA SER A 365 12.73 -15.58 -6.44
C SER A 365 14.25 -15.61 -6.29
N ARG A 366 14.99 -15.10 -7.26
CA ARG A 366 16.46 -14.97 -7.22
C ARG A 366 16.98 -14.03 -6.13
N TYR A 367 16.12 -13.20 -5.56
CA TYR A 367 16.47 -12.21 -4.55
C TYR A 367 16.16 -12.67 -3.12
N PHE A 368 15.61 -13.87 -2.96
CA PHE A 368 15.41 -14.51 -1.65
C PHE A 368 16.69 -15.12 -1.08
N LYS A 369 17.83 -14.46 -1.33
CA LYS A 369 19.12 -14.87 -0.82
C LYS A 369 19.71 -13.78 0.06
N ALA A 370 20.13 -14.17 1.25
CA ALA A 370 20.96 -13.35 2.11
C ALA A 370 22.36 -13.15 1.47
N SER A 371 23.13 -12.22 2.00
CA SER A 371 24.47 -11.88 1.50
C SER A 371 25.45 -13.06 1.51
N ASP A 372 25.25 -14.02 2.39
CA ASP A 372 26.04 -15.26 2.49
C ASP A 372 25.53 -16.41 1.61
N GLY A 373 24.51 -16.14 0.77
CA GLY A 373 23.93 -17.10 -0.16
C GLY A 373 22.81 -17.98 0.43
N HIS A 374 22.49 -17.84 1.72
CA HIS A 374 21.33 -18.50 2.31
C HIS A 374 20.04 -18.05 1.63
N SER A 375 19.09 -18.97 1.40
CA SER A 375 17.78 -18.67 0.84
C SER A 375 16.75 -18.50 1.96
N TRP A 376 16.14 -17.32 2.02
CA TRP A 376 14.99 -17.07 2.88
C TRP A 376 13.76 -17.82 2.39
N THR A 377 12.95 -18.31 3.30
CA THR A 377 11.68 -18.95 2.99
C THR A 377 10.57 -17.92 2.80
N LYS A 378 9.42 -18.36 2.29
CA LYS A 378 8.21 -17.50 2.24
C LYS A 378 7.76 -17.11 3.65
N ALA A 379 7.84 -18.03 4.60
CA ALA A 379 7.52 -17.77 6.00
C ALA A 379 8.46 -16.73 6.61
N ASP A 380 9.76 -16.80 6.33
CA ASP A 380 10.75 -15.82 6.82
C ASP A 380 10.41 -14.41 6.34
N LEU A 381 10.10 -14.27 5.04
CA LEU A 381 9.71 -12.97 4.49
C LEU A 381 8.42 -12.45 5.14
N LEU A 382 7.38 -13.29 5.21
CA LEU A 382 6.08 -12.88 5.75
C LEU A 382 6.12 -12.64 7.26
N ALA A 383 7.00 -13.33 8.01
CA ALA A 383 7.28 -13.02 9.40
C ALA A 383 7.90 -11.64 9.56
N SER A 384 8.71 -11.24 8.63
CA SER A 384 9.50 -10.01 8.73
C SER A 384 8.79 -8.79 8.13
N ALA A 385 8.04 -8.96 7.03
CA ALA A 385 7.38 -7.84 6.36
C ALA A 385 6.06 -8.24 5.68
N SER A 386 5.05 -7.36 5.77
CA SER A 386 3.79 -7.49 5.03
C SER A 386 3.86 -6.93 3.60
N ILE A 387 4.95 -6.27 3.26
CA ILE A 387 5.29 -5.78 1.93
C ILE A 387 6.61 -6.40 1.48
N TYR A 388 6.87 -6.38 0.17
CA TYR A 388 8.17 -6.87 -0.31
C TYR A 388 9.29 -5.90 0.03
N ALA A 389 10.21 -6.28 0.92
CA ALA A 389 11.32 -5.45 1.39
C ALA A 389 12.66 -6.18 1.24
N ARG A 390 13.33 -5.97 0.10
CA ARG A 390 14.69 -6.46 -0.08
C ARG A 390 15.69 -5.49 0.49
N MET A 391 16.54 -5.96 1.40
CA MET A 391 17.60 -5.15 2.00
C MET A 391 18.79 -4.98 1.06
N TYR A 392 19.30 -3.75 1.04
CA TYR A 392 20.53 -3.38 0.34
C TYR A 392 21.48 -2.67 1.31
N SER A 393 22.79 -2.82 1.05
CA SER A 393 23.81 -2.13 1.84
C SER A 393 23.71 -0.61 1.64
N THR A 394 23.76 0.14 2.73
CA THR A 394 23.80 1.61 2.70
C THR A 394 25.10 2.16 2.09
N THR A 395 26.15 1.32 1.97
CA THR A 395 27.46 1.72 1.43
C THR A 395 27.57 1.52 -0.08
N ARG A 396 26.70 0.70 -0.68
CA ARG A 396 26.72 0.39 -2.12
C ARG A 396 25.46 0.93 -2.80
N ARG A 397 25.61 1.39 -4.04
CA ARG A 397 24.45 1.73 -4.87
C ARG A 397 23.73 0.43 -5.27
N PRO A 398 22.40 0.36 -5.10
CA PRO A 398 21.64 -0.76 -5.64
C PRO A 398 21.82 -0.88 -7.15
N PRO A 399 21.87 -2.09 -7.72
CA PRO A 399 22.09 -2.25 -9.14
C PRO A 399 20.92 -1.69 -9.97
N ALA A 400 21.24 -0.85 -10.94
CA ALA A 400 20.31 -0.30 -11.91
C ALA A 400 20.10 -1.31 -13.07
N ASN A 401 19.45 -2.43 -12.82
CA ASN A 401 19.13 -3.40 -13.86
C ASN A 401 17.61 -3.59 -13.98
N GLY A 402 17.14 -3.92 -15.19
CA GLY A 402 15.71 -3.95 -15.52
C GLY A 402 14.83 -4.92 -14.74
N ALA A 403 15.44 -5.80 -13.95
CA ALA A 403 14.74 -6.71 -13.05
C ALA A 403 14.78 -6.20 -11.60
N SER A 404 15.04 -4.90 -11.41
CA SER A 404 15.26 -4.33 -10.09
C SER A 404 13.98 -4.26 -9.27
N ILE A 405 14.15 -4.51 -8.00
CA ILE A 405 13.15 -4.32 -6.96
C ILE A 405 13.42 -2.95 -6.34
N ALA A 406 12.37 -2.26 -5.92
CA ALA A 406 12.50 -1.02 -5.17
C ALA A 406 13.38 -1.25 -3.93
N PRO A 407 14.47 -0.51 -3.74
CA PRO A 407 15.43 -0.79 -2.69
C PRO A 407 14.85 -0.52 -1.30
N SER A 408 15.32 -1.29 -0.33
CA SER A 408 15.06 -1.03 1.09
C SER A 408 16.39 -1.05 1.82
N PHE A 409 16.53 -0.19 2.83
CA PHE A 409 17.72 -0.11 3.66
C PHE A 409 17.31 -0.21 5.11
N SER A 410 18.06 -0.97 5.88
CA SER A 410 17.90 -1.13 7.31
C SER A 410 19.06 -0.46 8.04
N ILE A 411 18.73 0.26 9.08
CA ILE A 411 19.67 0.99 9.93
C ILE A 411 19.32 0.65 11.37
N ARG A 412 20.22 -0.01 12.08
CA ARG A 412 20.06 -0.33 13.50
C ARG A 412 20.64 0.80 14.34
N ILE A 413 19.83 1.39 15.17
CA ILE A 413 20.26 2.38 16.17
C ILE A 413 20.45 1.63 17.48
N ARG A 414 21.67 1.64 18.03
CA ARG A 414 21.97 1.01 19.31
C ARG A 414 21.18 1.66 20.43
N SER A 415 20.75 0.87 21.40
CA SER A 415 20.04 1.36 22.59
C SER A 415 20.85 2.45 23.31
N SER A 416 22.16 2.27 23.41
CA SER A 416 23.08 3.26 23.99
C SER A 416 23.08 4.63 23.30
N ALA A 417 22.76 4.68 22.00
CA ALA A 417 22.72 5.93 21.22
C ALA A 417 21.36 6.65 21.27
N LYS A 418 20.29 5.96 21.69
CA LYS A 418 18.94 6.52 21.66
C LYS A 418 18.79 7.83 22.41
N LEU A 419 19.33 7.89 23.62
CA LEU A 419 19.22 9.09 24.47
C LEU A 419 19.96 10.29 23.85
N GLU A 420 21.15 10.08 23.30
CA GLU A 420 21.92 11.13 22.61
C GLU A 420 21.14 11.65 21.41
N ILE A 421 20.71 10.74 20.53
CA ILE A 421 20.00 11.09 19.29
C ILE A 421 18.70 11.82 19.63
N ARG A 422 17.90 11.34 20.60
CA ARG A 422 16.67 11.98 21.08
C ARG A 422 16.93 13.43 21.49
N ARG A 423 17.91 13.66 22.38
CA ARG A 423 18.26 15.00 22.87
C ARG A 423 18.72 15.94 21.76
N MET A 424 19.44 15.41 20.77
CA MET A 424 19.87 16.21 19.61
C MET A 424 18.71 16.59 18.71
N LEU A 425 17.78 15.65 18.44
CA LEU A 425 16.58 15.91 17.66
C LEU A 425 15.66 16.94 18.34
N GLU A 426 15.52 16.84 19.65
CA GLU A 426 14.78 17.82 20.46
C GLU A 426 15.44 19.20 20.39
N ARG A 427 16.75 19.27 20.60
CA ARG A 427 17.49 20.54 20.65
C ARG A 427 17.62 21.22 19.29
N TRP A 428 17.86 20.45 18.21
CA TRP A 428 18.14 21.05 16.90
C TRP A 428 16.88 21.31 16.08
N PHE A 429 15.88 20.42 16.21
CA PHE A 429 14.67 20.48 15.38
C PHE A 429 13.41 20.78 16.19
N GLY A 430 13.48 20.80 17.53
CA GLY A 430 12.33 21.02 18.39
C GLY A 430 11.35 19.85 18.38
N TYR A 431 11.81 18.64 18.02
CA TYR A 431 10.95 17.47 18.03
C TYR A 431 10.65 17.05 19.47
N SER A 432 9.38 17.02 19.79
CA SER A 432 8.85 16.59 21.08
C SER A 432 7.52 15.90 20.86
N ARG A 433 7.00 15.25 21.88
CA ARG A 433 5.64 14.68 21.79
C ARG A 433 4.61 15.73 21.36
N ALA A 434 4.69 16.93 21.90
CA ALA A 434 3.78 18.02 21.57
C ALA A 434 3.89 18.48 20.12
N SER A 435 5.10 18.56 19.56
CA SER A 435 5.31 18.98 18.16
C SER A 435 4.99 17.86 17.16
N ILE A 436 5.17 16.60 17.52
CA ILE A 436 4.95 15.44 16.64
C ILE A 436 3.50 14.92 16.73
N TYR A 437 2.85 15.04 17.89
CA TYR A 437 1.45 14.66 18.11
C TYR A 437 0.62 15.87 18.58
N PRO A 438 0.40 16.87 17.73
CA PRO A 438 -0.23 18.14 18.12
C PRO A 438 -1.76 18.06 18.23
N ASP A 439 -2.32 16.88 18.38
CA ASP A 439 -3.76 16.64 18.50
C ASP A 439 -4.17 16.23 19.94
N PHE A 440 -5.49 16.19 20.18
CA PHE A 440 -6.03 15.78 21.48
C PHE A 440 -5.68 14.34 21.86
N GLY A 441 -5.52 13.44 20.90
CA GLY A 441 -5.07 12.07 21.13
C GLY A 441 -3.65 12.06 21.71
N GLY A 442 -2.74 12.81 21.08
CA GLY A 442 -1.38 13.00 21.56
C GLY A 442 -1.32 13.65 22.93
N LEU A 443 -2.09 14.71 23.16
CA LEU A 443 -2.20 15.36 24.48
C LEU A 443 -2.71 14.38 25.55
N SER A 444 -3.77 13.63 25.23
CA SER A 444 -4.33 12.65 26.17
C SER A 444 -3.33 11.57 26.56
N GLN A 445 -2.58 11.05 25.59
CA GLN A 445 -1.52 10.09 25.84
C GLN A 445 -0.37 10.72 26.66
N HIS A 446 0.05 11.92 26.32
CA HIS A 446 1.09 12.61 27.08
C HIS A 446 0.68 12.80 28.55
N ILE A 447 -0.53 13.27 28.81
CA ILE A 447 -1.05 13.42 30.18
C ILE A 447 -1.06 12.07 30.91
N LYS A 448 -1.48 10.98 30.26
CA LYS A 448 -1.50 9.65 30.89
C LYS A 448 -0.09 9.20 31.32
N HIS A 449 0.91 9.41 30.49
CA HIS A 449 2.28 9.00 30.77
C HIS A 449 2.97 9.93 31.78
N ALA A 450 2.83 11.25 31.60
CA ALA A 450 3.50 12.25 32.45
C ALA A 450 2.64 12.71 33.65
N PHE A 451 1.53 12.05 33.96
CA PHE A 451 0.57 12.53 34.98
C PHE A 451 1.19 12.83 36.33
N ARG A 452 2.07 11.93 36.82
CA ARG A 452 2.75 12.10 38.11
C ARG A 452 3.66 13.33 38.12
N ASP A 453 4.40 13.53 37.07
CA ASP A 453 5.35 14.65 36.90
C ASP A 453 4.62 15.98 36.75
N ILE A 454 3.53 15.98 35.98
CA ILE A 454 2.66 17.16 35.79
C ILE A 454 2.05 17.58 37.13
N VAL A 455 1.55 16.63 37.90
CA VAL A 455 0.94 16.92 39.24
C VAL A 455 1.98 17.31 40.27
N ALA A 456 3.18 16.70 40.20
CA ALA A 456 4.28 17.03 41.14
C ALA A 456 4.90 18.41 40.84
N ALA A 457 4.85 18.88 39.61
CA ALA A 457 5.35 20.21 39.24
C ALA A 457 4.49 21.36 39.82
N GLY A 458 3.25 21.08 40.19
CA GLY A 458 2.31 22.07 40.72
C GLY A 458 1.89 23.12 39.68
N PRO A 459 0.95 24.03 40.02
CA PRO A 459 0.61 25.17 39.19
C PRO A 459 1.72 26.22 39.15
#